data_12794e0c0a7f77caa9acea3c7a3e937b
#
_entry.id   12794e0c0a7f77caa9acea3c7a3e937b
#
_cell.length_a   1.000
_cell.length_b   1.000
_cell.length_c   1.000
_cell.angle_alpha   90.00
_cell.angle_beta   90.00
_cell.angle_gamma   90.00
#
_symmetry.space_group_name_H-M   'P 1'
#
loop_
_entity.id
_entity.type
_entity.pdbx_description
1 polymer ?
#
loop_
_entity_poly.entity_id
_entity_poly.type
_entity_poly.pdbx_seq_one_letter_code
_entity_poly.pdbx_strand_id
1 'polypeptide(L)'
;MFEVFEQNEVLLDFTKRLEKLDISYMLTGSMAMAYYAQPRMTADIDIVVELDLSKADEIIKNFEPDYYILHGSIHSAISRKTMFNLLHEKTLVKVDCVLRKNDEFQINAFNRRKKVDFADFDLWIISHEDLILSKLNWAKKTNSEMQLRDVANLLRSAVDLNYLKNWSKKLEVDEKLNEILEELNK
;
A
#
# COMPACT_ATOMS: atom_id res chain seq x y z
N MET A 1 9.36 15.97 -12.22
CA MET A 1 9.74 16.62 -10.93
C MET A 1 8.53 17.21 -10.21
N PHE A 2 7.64 17.99 -10.87
CA PHE A 2 6.43 18.53 -10.23
C PHE A 2 5.46 17.46 -9.72
N GLU A 3 5.17 16.40 -10.49
CA GLU A 3 4.22 15.33 -10.12
C GLU A 3 4.61 14.56 -8.85
N VAL A 4 5.89 14.29 -8.64
CA VAL A 4 6.38 13.57 -7.43
C VAL A 4 6.25 14.47 -6.20
N PHE A 5 6.47 15.75 -6.34
CA PHE A 5 6.31 16.72 -5.25
C PHE A 5 4.84 16.83 -4.82
N GLU A 6 3.93 16.93 -5.79
CA GLU A 6 2.48 16.97 -5.54
C GLU A 6 1.97 15.68 -4.86
N GLN A 7 2.44 14.49 -5.28
CA GLN A 7 2.08 13.24 -4.62
C GLN A 7 2.53 13.17 -3.17
N ASN A 8 3.75 13.65 -2.86
CA ASN A 8 4.25 13.67 -1.48
C ASN A 8 3.45 14.65 -0.61
N GLU A 9 3.05 15.81 -1.14
CA GLU A 9 2.19 16.76 -0.41
C GLU A 9 0.81 16.16 -0.12
N VAL A 10 0.20 15.49 -1.11
CA VAL A 10 -1.09 14.81 -0.92
C VAL A 10 -0.96 13.66 0.07
N LEU A 11 0.11 12.85 -0.01
CA LEU A 11 0.37 11.77 0.94
C LEU A 11 0.51 12.30 2.38
N LEU A 12 1.25 13.40 2.57
CA LEU A 12 1.43 14.04 3.87
C LEU A 12 0.10 14.58 4.43
N ASP A 13 -0.68 15.28 3.62
CA ASP A 13 -1.99 15.79 4.04
C ASP A 13 -2.93 14.64 4.40
N PHE A 14 -2.97 13.62 3.54
CA PHE A 14 -3.83 12.46 3.71
C PHE A 14 -3.52 11.70 5.01
N THR A 15 -2.26 11.38 5.24
CA THR A 15 -1.84 10.63 6.43
C THR A 15 -2.05 11.41 7.72
N LYS A 16 -1.81 12.73 7.73
CA LYS A 16 -2.10 13.59 8.88
C LYS A 16 -3.59 13.61 9.22
N ARG A 17 -4.48 13.61 8.22
CA ARG A 17 -5.94 13.53 8.46
C ARG A 17 -6.33 12.18 9.05
N LEU A 18 -5.76 11.08 8.57
CA LEU A 18 -5.98 9.76 9.17
C LEU A 18 -5.52 9.70 10.64
N GLU A 19 -4.34 10.23 10.94
CA GLU A 19 -3.82 10.30 12.32
C GLU A 19 -4.70 11.16 13.23
N LYS A 20 -5.18 12.31 12.75
CA LYS A 20 -6.11 13.17 13.48
C LYS A 20 -7.44 12.47 13.81
N LEU A 21 -7.87 11.55 12.95
CA LEU A 21 -9.09 10.76 13.12
C LEU A 21 -8.87 9.47 13.92
N ASP A 22 -7.64 9.22 14.39
CA ASP A 22 -7.23 7.98 15.04
C ASP A 22 -7.54 6.74 14.16
N ILE A 23 -7.22 6.85 12.86
CA ILE A 23 -7.37 5.76 11.89
C ILE A 23 -6.00 5.19 11.59
N SER A 24 -5.83 3.92 11.95
CA SER A 24 -4.61 3.19 11.64
C SER A 24 -4.48 2.94 10.13
N TYR A 25 -3.28 3.19 9.60
CA TYR A 25 -3.00 3.03 8.17
C TYR A 25 -1.60 2.44 7.91
N MET A 26 -1.37 2.09 6.64
CA MET A 26 -0.09 1.59 6.15
C MET A 26 0.05 1.96 4.66
N LEU A 27 1.07 2.77 4.31
CA LEU A 27 1.43 3.02 2.92
C LEU A 27 1.92 1.72 2.27
N THR A 28 1.47 1.43 1.06
CA THR A 28 1.83 0.25 0.28
C THR A 28 2.05 0.61 -1.20
N GLY A 29 2.01 -0.35 -2.09
CA GLY A 29 2.08 -0.12 -3.53
C GLY A 29 3.41 0.43 -4.03
N SER A 30 3.34 1.25 -5.07
CA SER A 30 4.53 1.74 -5.76
C SER A 30 5.25 2.86 -5.02
N MET A 31 4.52 3.69 -4.25
CA MET A 31 5.16 4.69 -3.40
C MET A 31 5.94 4.04 -2.26
N ALA A 32 5.38 3.00 -1.62
CA ALA A 32 6.13 2.23 -0.61
C ALA A 32 7.37 1.55 -1.21
N MET A 33 7.30 1.08 -2.46
CA MET A 33 8.46 0.52 -3.15
C MET A 33 9.59 1.54 -3.31
N ALA A 34 9.28 2.82 -3.57
CA ALA A 34 10.28 3.87 -3.72
C ALA A 34 11.13 4.11 -2.46
N TYR A 35 10.63 3.71 -1.29
CA TYR A 35 11.40 3.73 -0.04
C TYR A 35 12.45 2.61 0.04
N TYR A 36 12.16 1.43 -0.54
CA TYR A 36 13.02 0.24 -0.41
C TYR A 36 13.92 -0.03 -1.62
N ALA A 37 13.52 0.43 -2.81
CA ALA A 37 14.16 0.08 -4.07
C ALA A 37 14.09 1.24 -5.07
N GLN A 38 14.59 1.00 -6.28
CA GLN A 38 14.54 2.00 -7.35
C GLN A 38 13.07 2.37 -7.67
N PRO A 39 12.72 3.66 -7.58
CA PRO A 39 11.35 4.10 -7.84
C PRO A 39 10.97 3.93 -9.31
N ARG A 40 9.69 3.72 -9.56
CA ARG A 40 9.06 3.88 -10.87
C ARG A 40 7.93 4.90 -10.80
N MET A 41 7.58 5.45 -11.94
CA MET A 41 6.41 6.35 -11.99
C MET A 41 5.14 5.62 -11.58
N THR A 42 4.34 6.28 -10.77
CA THR A 42 3.00 5.87 -10.36
C THR A 42 2.11 7.09 -10.31
N ALA A 43 0.84 6.95 -10.63
CA ALA A 43 -0.14 8.02 -10.54
C ALA A 43 -0.92 8.01 -9.22
N ASP A 44 -0.96 6.85 -8.56
CA ASP A 44 -1.84 6.60 -7.42
C ASP A 44 -1.04 6.42 -6.13
N ILE A 45 -1.66 6.77 -5.01
CA ILE A 45 -1.19 6.50 -3.66
C ILE A 45 -2.01 5.33 -3.12
N ASP A 46 -1.35 4.22 -2.76
CA ASP A 46 -2.00 3.03 -2.22
C ASP A 46 -1.85 3.00 -0.69
N ILE A 47 -2.95 3.03 0.05
CA ILE A 47 -2.97 2.99 1.51
C ILE A 47 -3.90 1.88 2.00
N VAL A 48 -3.39 0.98 2.86
CA VAL A 48 -4.24 0.06 3.61
C VAL A 48 -4.71 0.77 4.87
N VAL A 49 -6.02 0.73 5.14
CA VAL A 49 -6.64 1.34 6.32
C VAL A 49 -7.38 0.31 7.16
N GLU A 50 -7.33 0.48 8.48
CA GLU A 50 -8.17 -0.25 9.40
C GLU A 50 -9.34 0.64 9.81
N LEU A 51 -10.54 0.32 9.34
CA LEU A 51 -11.68 1.20 9.40
C LEU A 51 -12.97 0.41 9.65
N ASP A 52 -13.82 0.95 10.49
CA ASP A 52 -15.18 0.48 10.73
C ASP A 52 -16.24 1.51 10.31
N LEU A 53 -17.51 1.12 10.32
CA LEU A 53 -18.61 1.96 9.87
C LEU A 53 -18.81 3.23 10.72
N SER A 54 -18.39 3.23 11.98
CA SER A 54 -18.53 4.40 12.85
C SER A 54 -17.68 5.57 12.41
N LYS A 55 -16.58 5.32 11.66
CA LYS A 55 -15.66 6.33 11.16
C LYS A 55 -15.99 6.84 9.74
N ALA A 56 -16.97 6.23 9.05
CA ALA A 56 -17.27 6.56 7.66
C ALA A 56 -17.63 8.04 7.46
N ASP A 57 -18.54 8.57 8.27
CA ASP A 57 -19.00 9.96 8.17
C ASP A 57 -17.91 10.96 8.60
N GLU A 58 -17.05 10.58 9.56
CA GLU A 58 -15.92 11.39 9.98
C GLU A 58 -14.90 11.55 8.83
N ILE A 59 -14.62 10.48 8.08
CA ILE A 59 -13.76 10.54 6.89
C ILE A 59 -14.37 11.49 5.86
N ILE A 60 -15.63 11.29 5.48
CA ILE A 60 -16.31 12.13 4.50
C ILE A 60 -16.15 13.60 4.89
N LYS A 61 -16.56 13.96 6.11
CA LYS A 61 -16.51 15.34 6.61
C LYS A 61 -15.10 15.96 6.63
N ASN A 62 -14.07 15.17 6.93
CA ASN A 62 -12.70 15.69 7.03
C ASN A 62 -11.95 15.77 5.71
N PHE A 63 -12.33 14.97 4.72
CA PHE A 63 -11.65 14.95 3.42
C PHE A 63 -12.40 15.73 2.33
N GLU A 64 -13.73 15.78 2.36
CA GLU A 64 -14.57 16.42 1.35
C GLU A 64 -14.19 17.86 0.97
N PRO A 65 -13.67 18.71 1.87
CA PRO A 65 -13.26 20.07 1.49
C PRO A 65 -12.15 20.14 0.43
N ASP A 66 -11.33 19.07 0.31
CA ASP A 66 -10.17 19.05 -0.59
C ASP A 66 -10.13 17.82 -1.51
N TYR A 67 -11.01 16.84 -1.26
CA TYR A 67 -11.06 15.58 -2.00
C TYR A 67 -12.46 15.30 -2.53
N TYR A 68 -12.54 14.94 -3.80
CA TYR A 68 -13.76 14.36 -4.34
C TYR A 68 -13.98 12.95 -3.79
N ILE A 69 -15.15 12.69 -3.22
CA ILE A 69 -15.52 11.44 -2.56
C ILE A 69 -16.89 10.97 -3.06
N LEU A 70 -16.98 9.71 -3.43
CA LEU A 70 -18.28 9.08 -3.66
C LEU A 70 -18.77 8.46 -2.33
N HIS A 71 -19.65 9.16 -1.60
CA HIS A 71 -20.05 8.80 -0.23
C HIS A 71 -20.51 7.35 -0.09
N GLY A 72 -21.36 6.86 -1.01
CA GLY A 72 -21.82 5.47 -0.99
C GLY A 72 -20.72 4.42 -1.17
N SER A 73 -19.56 4.80 -1.75
CA SER A 73 -18.44 3.89 -1.94
C SER A 73 -17.74 3.55 -0.63
N ILE A 74 -17.60 4.50 0.31
CA ILE A 74 -16.95 4.30 1.60
C ILE A 74 -17.73 3.29 2.44
N HIS A 75 -19.03 3.51 2.64
CA HIS A 75 -19.89 2.58 3.39
C HIS A 75 -19.89 1.17 2.80
N SER A 76 -19.99 1.09 1.46
CA SER A 76 -19.93 -0.20 0.74
C SER A 76 -18.57 -0.89 0.93
N ALA A 77 -17.47 -0.15 0.79
CA ALA A 77 -16.13 -0.69 0.94
C ALA A 77 -15.87 -1.20 2.36
N ILE A 78 -16.27 -0.46 3.39
CA ILE A 78 -16.12 -0.88 4.79
C ILE A 78 -16.91 -2.16 5.05
N SER A 79 -18.19 -2.22 4.62
CA SER A 79 -19.06 -3.38 4.83
C SER A 79 -18.55 -4.64 4.14
N ARG A 80 -17.95 -4.50 2.95
CA ARG A 80 -17.47 -5.61 2.13
C ARG A 80 -15.98 -5.89 2.27
N LYS A 81 -15.25 -5.11 3.06
CA LYS A 81 -13.79 -5.18 3.17
C LYS A 81 -13.09 -5.12 1.80
N THR A 82 -13.50 -4.16 0.97
CA THR A 82 -12.94 -3.90 -0.36
C THR A 82 -12.07 -2.64 -0.36
N MET A 83 -12.24 -1.77 -1.33
CA MET A 83 -11.52 -0.50 -1.43
C MET A 83 -12.48 0.63 -1.82
N PHE A 84 -12.12 1.84 -1.47
CA PHE A 84 -12.68 3.09 -1.98
C PHE A 84 -11.53 4.01 -2.37
N ASN A 85 -11.81 5.01 -3.17
CA ASN A 85 -10.81 5.99 -3.56
C ASN A 85 -11.30 7.42 -3.31
N LEU A 86 -10.31 8.30 -3.13
CA LEU A 86 -10.49 9.74 -3.05
C LEU A 86 -9.60 10.38 -4.12
N LEU A 87 -10.08 11.46 -4.72
CA LEU A 87 -9.33 12.23 -5.70
C LEU A 87 -9.07 13.62 -5.12
N HIS A 88 -7.81 13.99 -4.95
CA HIS A 88 -7.46 15.33 -4.49
C HIS A 88 -7.79 16.35 -5.59
N GLU A 89 -8.68 17.31 -5.31
CA GLU A 89 -9.31 18.14 -6.35
C GLU A 89 -8.33 19.06 -7.09
N LYS A 90 -7.28 19.54 -6.41
CA LYS A 90 -6.33 20.48 -7.01
C LYS A 90 -5.26 19.79 -7.86
N THR A 91 -4.74 18.62 -7.41
CA THR A 91 -3.63 17.94 -8.08
C THR A 91 -4.07 16.76 -8.90
N LEU A 92 -5.33 16.34 -8.78
CA LEU A 92 -5.90 15.14 -9.39
C LEU A 92 -5.16 13.84 -9.01
N VAL A 93 -4.40 13.87 -7.92
CA VAL A 93 -3.78 12.68 -7.34
C VAL A 93 -4.86 11.81 -6.71
N LYS A 94 -4.91 10.54 -7.11
CA LYS A 94 -5.84 9.56 -6.58
C LYS A 94 -5.22 8.83 -5.38
N VAL A 95 -6.01 8.65 -4.32
CA VAL A 95 -5.65 7.83 -3.15
C VAL A 95 -6.57 6.62 -3.10
N ASP A 96 -6.00 5.44 -3.24
CA ASP A 96 -6.69 4.16 -3.15
C ASP A 96 -6.60 3.61 -1.72
N CYS A 97 -7.73 3.64 -1.01
CA CYS A 97 -7.86 3.15 0.36
C CYS A 97 -8.37 1.71 0.36
N VAL A 98 -7.49 0.77 0.65
CA VAL A 98 -7.81 -0.65 0.73
C VAL A 98 -8.14 -1.02 2.17
N LEU A 99 -9.34 -1.56 2.43
CA LEU A 99 -9.71 -2.03 3.76
C LEU A 99 -8.88 -3.26 4.14
N ARG A 100 -8.19 -3.20 5.29
CA ARG A 100 -7.48 -4.37 5.84
C ARG A 100 -8.44 -5.55 5.99
N LYS A 101 -8.14 -6.64 5.34
CA LYS A 101 -8.88 -7.91 5.47
C LYS A 101 -8.46 -8.64 6.75
N ASN A 102 -9.31 -9.57 7.18
CA ASN A 102 -9.08 -10.34 8.42
C ASN A 102 -8.39 -11.70 8.15
N ASP A 103 -7.71 -11.86 7.01
CA ASP A 103 -6.86 -13.01 6.77
C ASP A 103 -5.51 -12.90 7.50
N GLU A 104 -4.89 -14.05 7.76
CA GLU A 104 -3.64 -14.14 8.54
C GLU A 104 -2.52 -13.25 7.98
N PHE A 105 -2.37 -13.21 6.65
CA PHE A 105 -1.31 -12.43 6.01
C PHE A 105 -1.56 -10.92 6.18
N GLN A 106 -2.76 -10.43 5.91
CA GLN A 106 -3.08 -9.00 6.00
C GLN A 106 -2.97 -8.49 7.44
N ILE A 107 -3.41 -9.28 8.43
CA ILE A 107 -3.23 -8.95 9.86
C ILE A 107 -1.74 -8.87 10.20
N ASN A 108 -0.96 -9.88 9.80
CA ASN A 108 0.47 -9.91 10.08
C ASN A 108 1.22 -8.74 9.42
N ALA A 109 0.99 -8.49 8.14
CA ALA A 109 1.62 -7.40 7.39
C ALA A 109 1.30 -6.02 8.01
N PHE A 110 0.04 -5.80 8.41
CA PHE A 110 -0.38 -4.56 9.05
C PHE A 110 0.27 -4.36 10.43
N ASN A 111 0.40 -5.43 11.22
CA ASN A 111 1.06 -5.38 12.53
C ASN A 111 2.58 -5.18 12.42
N ARG A 112 3.20 -5.63 11.32
CA ARG A 112 4.64 -5.47 11.03
C ARG A 112 4.99 -4.15 10.35
N ARG A 113 3.99 -3.29 10.04
CA ARG A 113 4.27 -1.97 9.47
C ARG A 113 5.25 -1.18 10.32
N LYS A 114 6.04 -0.35 9.70
CA LYS A 114 7.09 0.43 10.36
C LYS A 114 6.78 1.91 10.24
N LYS A 115 7.09 2.69 11.28
CA LYS A 115 7.12 4.13 11.18
C LYS A 115 8.47 4.55 10.62
N VAL A 116 8.47 5.31 9.54
CA VAL A 116 9.68 5.73 8.83
C VAL A 116 9.61 7.21 8.48
N ASP A 117 10.77 7.83 8.35
CA ASP A 117 10.91 9.12 7.68
C ASP A 117 10.82 8.89 6.16
N PHE A 118 9.83 9.49 5.53
CA PHE A 118 9.56 9.41 4.09
C PHE A 118 9.39 10.84 3.53
N ALA A 119 10.32 11.28 2.69
CA ALA A 119 10.28 12.62 2.12
C ALA A 119 10.11 13.75 3.18
N ASP A 120 10.90 13.68 4.25
CA ASP A 120 10.96 14.63 5.38
C ASP A 120 9.72 14.63 6.31
N PHE A 121 8.92 13.56 6.31
CA PHE A 121 7.84 13.38 7.28
C PHE A 121 7.64 11.91 7.69
N ASP A 122 7.20 11.73 8.92
CA ASP A 122 6.95 10.40 9.48
C ASP A 122 5.64 9.80 8.96
N LEU A 123 5.68 8.54 8.52
CA LEU A 123 4.48 7.78 8.18
C LEU A 123 4.64 6.27 8.45
N TRP A 124 3.52 5.56 8.48
CA TRP A 124 3.50 4.12 8.58
C TRP A 124 3.58 3.47 7.20
N ILE A 125 4.58 2.62 6.99
CA ILE A 125 4.83 1.92 5.73
C ILE A 125 4.83 0.40 5.92
N ILE A 126 4.37 -0.33 4.93
CA ILE A 126 4.47 -1.80 4.87
C ILE A 126 5.93 -2.24 5.00
N SER A 127 6.23 -3.37 5.68
CA SER A 127 7.58 -3.90 5.73
C SER A 127 8.06 -4.33 4.34
N HIS A 128 9.37 -4.36 4.14
CA HIS A 128 9.97 -4.71 2.84
C HIS A 128 9.51 -6.10 2.36
N GLU A 129 9.60 -7.10 3.24
CA GLU A 129 9.20 -8.47 2.93
C GLU A 129 7.70 -8.58 2.65
N ASP A 130 6.87 -7.90 3.45
CA ASP A 130 5.42 -7.93 3.25
C ASP A 130 4.99 -7.22 1.97
N LEU A 131 5.73 -6.19 1.52
CA LEU A 131 5.52 -5.55 0.22
C LEU A 131 5.83 -6.53 -0.94
N ILE A 132 6.94 -7.27 -0.86
CA ILE A 132 7.30 -8.31 -1.83
C ILE A 132 6.18 -9.35 -1.92
N LEU A 133 5.75 -9.88 -0.78
CA LEU A 133 4.68 -10.88 -0.72
C LEU A 133 3.33 -10.35 -1.24
N SER A 134 3.01 -9.10 -0.94
CA SER A 134 1.80 -8.44 -1.46
C SER A 134 1.83 -8.33 -2.98
N LYS A 135 2.97 -7.94 -3.55
CA LYS A 135 3.15 -7.84 -5.01
C LYS A 135 3.11 -9.21 -5.70
N LEU A 136 3.71 -10.23 -5.11
CA LEU A 136 3.62 -11.61 -5.62
C LEU A 136 2.17 -12.11 -5.62
N ASN A 137 1.44 -11.90 -4.50
CA ASN A 137 0.04 -12.30 -4.39
C ASN A 137 -0.87 -11.54 -5.38
N TRP A 138 -0.55 -10.27 -5.66
CA TRP A 138 -1.25 -9.50 -6.68
C TRP A 138 -0.94 -10.02 -8.09
N ALA A 139 0.34 -10.30 -8.40
CA ALA A 139 0.76 -10.86 -9.68
C ALA A 139 0.08 -12.21 -9.96
N LYS A 140 -0.03 -13.10 -8.96
CA LYS A 140 -0.76 -14.38 -9.07
C LYS A 140 -2.21 -14.17 -9.52
N LYS A 141 -2.89 -13.16 -8.98
CA LYS A 141 -4.30 -12.89 -9.28
C LYS A 141 -4.56 -12.22 -10.63
N THR A 142 -3.60 -11.44 -11.11
CA THR A 142 -3.77 -10.55 -12.26
C THR A 142 -2.88 -10.90 -13.45
N ASN A 143 -1.98 -11.88 -13.31
CA ASN A 143 -0.90 -12.20 -14.26
C ASN A 143 -0.05 -10.98 -14.64
N SER A 144 0.20 -10.08 -13.68
CA SER A 144 0.88 -8.81 -13.92
C SER A 144 2.40 -8.96 -13.91
N GLU A 145 3.03 -8.93 -15.08
CA GLU A 145 4.48 -8.88 -15.22
C GLU A 145 5.12 -7.66 -14.55
N MET A 146 4.41 -6.54 -14.51
CA MET A 146 4.90 -5.33 -13.84
C MET A 146 5.13 -5.58 -12.35
N GLN A 147 4.21 -6.30 -11.68
CA GLN A 147 4.38 -6.65 -10.27
C GLN A 147 5.57 -7.60 -10.06
N LEU A 148 5.83 -8.52 -10.99
CA LEU A 148 7.00 -9.41 -10.93
C LEU A 148 8.32 -8.64 -11.10
N ARG A 149 8.36 -7.64 -11.98
CA ARG A 149 9.52 -6.73 -12.11
C ARG A 149 9.74 -5.90 -10.84
N ASP A 150 8.66 -5.43 -10.22
CA ASP A 150 8.73 -4.73 -8.93
C ASP A 150 9.32 -5.64 -7.84
N VAL A 151 8.90 -6.92 -7.79
CA VAL A 151 9.45 -7.94 -6.88
C VAL A 151 10.94 -8.15 -7.12
N ALA A 152 11.35 -8.34 -8.37
CA ALA A 152 12.76 -8.49 -8.70
C ALA A 152 13.61 -7.28 -8.30
N ASN A 153 13.06 -6.07 -8.43
CA ASN A 153 13.70 -4.84 -7.99
C ASN A 153 13.85 -4.78 -6.45
N LEU A 154 12.80 -5.12 -5.71
CA LEU A 154 12.81 -5.17 -4.25
C LEU A 154 13.79 -6.23 -3.71
N LEU A 155 13.89 -7.39 -4.34
CA LEU A 155 14.80 -8.48 -3.94
C LEU A 155 16.30 -8.17 -4.14
N ARG A 156 16.65 -7.05 -4.79
CA ARG A 156 18.05 -6.59 -4.91
C ARG A 156 18.60 -6.01 -3.61
N SER A 157 17.75 -5.63 -2.69
CA SER A 157 18.12 -5.17 -1.35
C SER A 157 18.07 -6.33 -0.35
N ALA A 158 18.75 -6.19 0.79
CA ALA A 158 18.75 -7.21 1.83
C ALA A 158 17.36 -7.43 2.43
N VAL A 159 16.92 -8.68 2.48
CA VAL A 159 15.62 -9.12 2.98
C VAL A 159 15.76 -10.39 3.83
N ASP A 160 14.79 -10.65 4.71
CA ASP A 160 14.68 -11.93 5.40
C ASP A 160 14.10 -13.01 4.47
N LEU A 161 15.01 -13.77 3.83
CA LEU A 161 14.63 -14.86 2.93
C LEU A 161 13.86 -15.99 3.63
N ASN A 162 14.11 -16.24 4.93
CA ASN A 162 13.39 -17.27 5.65
C ASN A 162 11.93 -16.86 5.85
N TYR A 163 11.70 -15.62 6.21
CA TYR A 163 10.36 -15.05 6.30
C TYR A 163 9.63 -15.11 4.95
N LEU A 164 10.28 -14.67 3.88
CA LEU A 164 9.72 -14.71 2.52
C LEU A 164 9.34 -16.13 2.10
N LYS A 165 10.23 -17.11 2.28
CA LYS A 165 9.98 -18.52 1.93
C LYS A 165 8.83 -19.13 2.74
N ASN A 166 8.71 -18.80 4.01
CA ASN A 166 7.62 -19.31 4.85
C ASN A 166 6.26 -18.75 4.41
N TRP A 167 6.18 -17.45 4.19
CA TRP A 167 4.92 -16.82 3.79
C TRP A 167 4.57 -17.07 2.32
N SER A 168 5.54 -17.15 1.42
CA SER A 168 5.26 -17.45 0.02
C SER A 168 4.59 -18.81 -0.17
N LYS A 169 4.97 -19.82 0.62
CA LYS A 169 4.29 -21.14 0.64
C LYS A 169 2.83 -21.02 1.11
N LYS A 170 2.58 -20.29 2.21
CA LYS A 170 1.22 -20.06 2.71
C LYS A 170 0.33 -19.33 1.72
N LEU A 171 0.91 -18.41 0.93
CA LEU A 171 0.24 -17.63 -0.11
C LEU A 171 0.21 -18.36 -1.46
N GLU A 172 0.88 -19.52 -1.57
CA GLU A 172 1.03 -20.30 -2.81
C GLU A 172 1.64 -19.46 -3.96
N VAL A 173 2.72 -18.74 -3.65
CA VAL A 173 3.51 -17.91 -4.58
C VAL A 173 5.00 -18.25 -4.51
N ASP A 174 5.36 -19.36 -3.88
CA ASP A 174 6.74 -19.79 -3.66
C ASP A 174 7.45 -20.21 -4.96
N GLU A 175 6.75 -20.83 -5.90
CA GLU A 175 7.31 -21.15 -7.23
C GLU A 175 7.77 -19.86 -7.92
N LYS A 176 6.91 -18.83 -7.95
CA LYS A 176 7.24 -17.57 -8.58
C LYS A 176 8.37 -16.80 -7.87
N LEU A 177 8.39 -16.85 -6.53
CA LEU A 177 9.50 -16.30 -5.75
C LEU A 177 10.82 -16.97 -6.10
N ASN A 178 10.85 -18.31 -6.19
CA ASN A 178 12.06 -19.07 -6.52
C ASN A 178 12.56 -18.78 -7.95
N GLU A 179 11.67 -18.71 -8.94
CA GLU A 179 12.02 -18.33 -10.32
C GLU A 179 12.76 -16.97 -10.34
N ILE A 180 12.22 -15.96 -9.67
CA ILE A 180 12.84 -14.62 -9.63
C ILE A 180 14.19 -14.66 -8.91
N LEU A 181 14.30 -15.39 -7.79
CA LEU A 181 15.57 -15.53 -7.07
C LEU A 181 16.65 -16.24 -7.91
N GLU A 182 16.28 -17.25 -8.70
CA GLU A 182 17.20 -17.93 -9.61
C GLU A 182 17.67 -17.01 -10.75
N GLU A 183 16.78 -16.18 -11.29
CA GLU A 183 17.13 -15.20 -12.33
C GLU A 183 18.08 -14.11 -11.81
N LEU A 184 17.94 -13.68 -10.57
CA LEU A 184 18.80 -12.66 -9.96
C LEU A 184 20.20 -13.19 -9.59
N ASN A 185 20.37 -14.52 -9.51
CA ASN A 185 21.66 -15.17 -9.20
C ASN A 185 22.46 -15.57 -10.45
N LYS A 186 21.93 -15.34 -11.67
CA LYS A 186 22.62 -15.58 -12.95
C LYS A 186 23.40 -14.36 -13.39
#